data_d8962641c0412a5197bdccbad2b40c56
#
_entry.id   d8962641c0412a5197bdccbad2b40c56
#
_cell.length_a   1.000
_cell.length_b   1.000
_cell.length_c   1.000
_cell.angle_alpha   90.00
_cell.angle_beta   90.00
_cell.angle_gamma   90.00
#
_symmetry.space_group_name_H-M   'P 1'
#
loop_
_entity.id
_entity.type
_entity.pdbx_description
1 polymer ?
#
loop_
_entity_poly.entity_id
_entity_poly.type
_entity_poly.pdbx_seq_one_letter_code
_entity_poly.pdbx_strand_id
1 'polypeptide(L)'
;MKKIITLLLALTMVLSLCACAGSGNAGGETTTPAAATGLQVGFGKVNITPDFSVGLGGYSDSETRRSEGFIDYIYITCIAATSGEETILIYTLDNCAASASTANRIRDMVTPATGIQPEKIFVGATHSHSCPSLGGDDAGNKYYNLVLQAAVEAAETALADRASAEMLVAVPEFKNMNFIRHYLLTDGTYGGSNFGDFSKGIVTYARETDPRMILLKFDRPEEKQDILMVNWQAHPDHGNANGRTNISADFPGAMREKLGKETGMLVAYFTGASGDQNPMSKIPEDHHNLGMKEYGEKLAELAMEHLDELKPVEGEPIIKTNRVIFTVDVDHSWDHMLAQANEVYNLWKSAGKSAGDALGKTYGFTSSYQARAIRTRSAMSLTTDLELNSFRIGGIGFITGTMEMFSTTAKYARSNSPFENTFIITGCSGYIPCAEAYDYRSYEADTAIYAKGTAEKLAEQYVEMLNAVK
;
A
#
# COMPACT_ATOMS: atom_id res chain seq x y z
N MET A 1 17.09 -61.47 21.75
CA MET A 1 15.99 -62.50 21.77
C MET A 1 14.69 -61.80 21.44
N LYS A 2 14.08 -62.27 20.35
CA LYS A 2 12.64 -62.26 20.02
C LYS A 2 11.93 -60.88 19.96
N LYS A 3 11.11 -60.51 18.97
CA LYS A 3 10.64 -61.11 17.69
C LYS A 3 10.05 -59.98 16.84
N ILE A 4 10.26 -60.09 15.54
CA ILE A 4 9.61 -59.36 14.44
C ILE A 4 8.15 -59.81 14.36
N ILE A 5 7.18 -58.89 14.11
CA ILE A 5 5.89 -59.20 13.50
C ILE A 5 5.61 -58.19 12.39
N THR A 6 5.72 -58.69 11.17
CA THR A 6 5.30 -58.10 9.91
C THR A 6 3.80 -58.40 9.71
N LEU A 7 3.00 -57.43 9.33
CA LEU A 7 1.65 -57.66 8.83
C LEU A 7 1.47 -57.05 7.44
N LEU A 8 1.48 -57.90 6.42
CA LEU A 8 1.01 -57.68 5.07
C LEU A 8 -0.53 -57.70 5.07
N LEU A 9 -1.17 -56.73 4.43
CA LEU A 9 -2.56 -56.89 3.97
C LEU A 9 -2.61 -56.69 2.46
N ALA A 10 -3.17 -57.75 1.83
CA ALA A 10 -3.26 -57.92 0.39
C ALA A 10 -4.36 -57.11 -0.27
N LEU A 11 -4.05 -56.66 -1.46
CA LEU A 11 -4.91 -56.02 -2.44
C LEU A 11 -5.73 -57.07 -3.18
N THR A 12 -7.05 -57.02 -3.16
CA THR A 12 -7.90 -57.83 -4.05
C THR A 12 -8.57 -56.95 -5.10
N MET A 13 -8.09 -57.09 -6.34
CA MET A 13 -8.79 -56.65 -7.55
C MET A 13 -9.95 -57.57 -7.83
N VAL A 14 -11.12 -57.03 -8.10
CA VAL A 14 -12.24 -57.74 -8.77
C VAL A 14 -12.49 -57.06 -10.10
N LEU A 15 -12.07 -57.71 -11.19
CA LEU A 15 -12.50 -57.40 -12.55
C LEU A 15 -13.87 -58.10 -12.78
N SER A 16 -14.86 -57.32 -13.19
CA SER A 16 -16.06 -57.84 -13.83
C SER A 16 -16.17 -57.29 -15.25
N LEU A 17 -15.87 -58.11 -16.24
CA LEU A 17 -16.24 -57.89 -17.62
C LEU A 17 -17.70 -58.25 -17.83
N CYS A 18 -18.48 -57.35 -18.37
CA CYS A 18 -19.70 -57.69 -19.12
C CYS A 18 -19.75 -56.78 -20.35
N ALA A 19 -19.60 -57.41 -21.51
CA ALA A 19 -19.81 -56.82 -22.79
C ALA A 19 -21.29 -56.91 -23.18
N CYS A 20 -21.89 -55.81 -23.62
CA CYS A 20 -23.02 -55.84 -24.55
C CYS A 20 -22.98 -54.54 -25.38
N ALA A 21 -23.03 -54.76 -26.69
CA ALA A 21 -23.03 -53.73 -27.70
C ALA A 21 -24.38 -52.98 -27.74
N GLY A 22 -24.32 -51.65 -27.91
CA GLY A 22 -25.45 -50.79 -28.20
C GLY A 22 -24.96 -49.45 -28.70
N SER A 23 -25.08 -49.22 -30.02
CA SER A 23 -24.76 -47.95 -30.67
C SER A 23 -25.66 -46.82 -30.18
N GLY A 24 -25.09 -45.77 -29.66
CA GLY A 24 -25.78 -44.54 -29.32
C GLY A 24 -24.78 -43.40 -29.24
N ASN A 25 -24.77 -42.56 -30.27
CA ASN A 25 -24.00 -41.34 -30.38
C ASN A 25 -24.56 -40.36 -29.32
N ALA A 26 -23.80 -40.06 -28.27
CA ALA A 26 -24.07 -38.97 -27.33
C ALA A 26 -22.76 -38.16 -27.21
N GLY A 27 -22.67 -37.13 -27.98
CA GLY A 27 -21.70 -36.08 -27.75
C GLY A 27 -21.93 -35.47 -26.39
N GLY A 28 -21.03 -35.76 -25.44
CA GLY A 28 -20.97 -35.06 -24.19
C GLY A 28 -20.45 -33.64 -24.48
N GLU A 29 -21.35 -32.70 -24.64
CA GLU A 29 -21.02 -31.30 -24.49
C GLU A 29 -20.48 -31.09 -23.08
N THR A 30 -19.18 -30.87 -22.98
CA THR A 30 -18.60 -30.20 -21.80
C THR A 30 -19.18 -28.80 -21.78
N THR A 31 -20.29 -28.62 -21.08
CA THR A 31 -20.80 -27.28 -20.77
C THR A 31 -19.78 -26.59 -19.92
N THR A 32 -18.94 -25.75 -20.52
CA THR A 32 -18.24 -24.70 -19.83
C THR A 32 -19.30 -23.91 -19.06
N PRO A 33 -19.17 -23.71 -17.73
CA PRO A 33 -20.16 -22.92 -17.00
C PRO A 33 -20.28 -21.56 -17.69
N ALA A 34 -21.50 -21.16 -18.02
CA ALA A 34 -21.75 -19.84 -18.59
C ALA A 34 -21.10 -18.80 -17.66
N ALA A 35 -20.30 -17.89 -18.24
CA ALA A 35 -19.72 -16.81 -17.49
C ALA A 35 -20.83 -16.09 -16.73
N ALA A 36 -20.67 -15.94 -15.41
CA ALA A 36 -21.66 -15.26 -14.59
C ALA A 36 -21.82 -13.83 -15.11
N THR A 37 -23.04 -13.47 -15.49
CA THR A 37 -23.35 -12.09 -15.90
C THR A 37 -23.40 -11.23 -14.66
N GLY A 38 -22.38 -10.36 -14.45
CA GLY A 38 -22.31 -9.46 -13.31
C GLY A 38 -20.93 -9.46 -12.64
N LEU A 39 -20.79 -8.59 -11.65
CA LEU A 39 -19.58 -8.50 -10.82
C LEU A 39 -19.59 -9.61 -9.77
N GLN A 40 -18.49 -10.29 -9.61
CA GLN A 40 -18.22 -11.20 -8.50
C GLN A 40 -17.00 -10.70 -7.70
N VAL A 41 -17.12 -10.62 -6.38
CA VAL A 41 -16.04 -10.15 -5.52
C VAL A 41 -15.84 -11.14 -4.36
N GLY A 42 -14.58 -11.42 -4.07
CA GLY A 42 -14.17 -12.26 -2.96
C GLY A 42 -13.03 -11.66 -2.17
N PHE A 43 -12.84 -12.16 -0.95
CA PHE A 43 -11.91 -11.63 0.03
C PHE A 43 -11.04 -12.74 0.62
N GLY A 44 -9.74 -12.51 0.67
CA GLY A 44 -8.78 -13.38 1.33
C GLY A 44 -7.88 -12.57 2.25
N LYS A 45 -7.64 -13.04 3.47
CA LYS A 45 -6.82 -12.36 4.48
C LYS A 45 -5.98 -13.38 5.23
N VAL A 46 -4.67 -13.20 5.23
CA VAL A 46 -3.72 -14.11 5.89
C VAL A 46 -2.90 -13.34 6.91
N ASN A 47 -2.76 -13.90 8.12
CA ASN A 47 -1.92 -13.35 9.17
C ASN A 47 -0.44 -13.56 8.81
N ILE A 48 0.32 -12.48 8.78
CA ILE A 48 1.76 -12.47 8.47
C ILE A 48 2.61 -12.02 9.65
N THR A 49 2.07 -12.01 10.86
CA THR A 49 2.82 -11.66 12.07
C THR A 49 3.84 -12.75 12.39
N PRO A 50 5.15 -12.48 12.37
CA PRO A 50 6.15 -13.49 12.65
C PRO A 50 6.19 -13.86 14.14
N ASP A 51 6.48 -15.11 14.42
CA ASP A 51 6.73 -15.65 15.79
C ASP A 51 8.20 -15.58 16.20
N PHE A 52 9.02 -14.87 15.43
CA PHE A 52 10.46 -14.70 15.63
C PHE A 52 10.87 -13.22 15.51
N SER A 53 11.98 -12.85 16.17
CA SER A 53 12.50 -11.48 16.09
C SER A 53 13.04 -11.15 14.70
N VAL A 54 12.61 -10.01 14.16
CA VAL A 54 12.97 -9.52 12.84
C VAL A 54 13.23 -8.01 12.87
N GLY A 55 14.05 -7.49 11.96
CA GLY A 55 14.27 -6.04 11.79
C GLY A 55 12.96 -5.34 11.41
N LEU A 56 12.70 -4.16 11.97
CA LEU A 56 11.50 -3.36 11.69
C LEU A 56 11.80 -2.23 10.69
N GLY A 57 10.93 -2.07 9.70
CA GLY A 57 11.02 -1.03 8.66
C GLY A 57 10.52 0.35 9.11
N GLY A 58 10.61 1.36 8.23
CA GLY A 58 10.00 2.68 8.39
C GLY A 58 10.90 3.77 8.96
N TYR A 59 11.95 3.44 9.73
CA TYR A 59 12.88 4.42 10.30
C TYR A 59 14.33 4.14 9.91
N SER A 60 15.22 5.12 10.13
CA SER A 60 16.64 5.02 9.76
C SER A 60 17.45 4.00 10.57
N ASP A 61 16.90 3.52 11.68
CA ASP A 61 17.50 2.52 12.56
C ASP A 61 16.98 1.09 12.30
N SER A 62 16.37 0.85 11.15
CA SER A 62 15.83 -0.46 10.76
C SER A 62 16.84 -1.61 10.81
N GLU A 63 18.14 -1.31 10.64
CA GLU A 63 19.21 -2.31 10.76
C GLU A 63 19.39 -2.83 12.19
N THR A 64 19.10 -2.00 13.20
CA THR A 64 19.33 -2.29 14.61
C THR A 64 18.03 -2.47 15.41
N ARG A 65 16.91 -1.93 14.90
CA ARG A 65 15.61 -2.00 15.54
C ARG A 65 14.95 -3.35 15.23
N ARG A 66 14.95 -4.23 16.22
CA ARG A 66 14.36 -5.56 16.11
C ARG A 66 13.07 -5.68 16.89
N SER A 67 12.17 -6.55 16.40
CA SER A 67 10.90 -6.81 17.10
C SER A 67 11.15 -7.60 18.40
N GLU A 68 10.50 -7.13 19.47
CA GLU A 68 10.48 -7.77 20.80
C GLU A 68 9.10 -8.36 21.13
N GLY A 69 8.07 -8.02 20.34
CA GLY A 69 6.70 -8.48 20.48
C GLY A 69 5.81 -7.83 19.41
N PHE A 70 4.51 -7.88 19.63
CA PHE A 70 3.51 -7.21 18.78
C PHE A 70 2.41 -6.58 19.64
N ILE A 71 1.82 -5.49 19.11
CA ILE A 71 0.66 -4.81 19.68
C ILE A 71 -0.61 -5.42 19.10
N ASP A 72 -0.61 -5.61 17.77
CA ASP A 72 -1.70 -6.18 17.00
C ASP A 72 -1.16 -7.03 15.85
N TYR A 73 -2.03 -7.86 15.28
CA TYR A 73 -1.70 -8.71 14.15
C TYR A 73 -1.62 -7.90 12.85
N ILE A 74 -0.64 -8.27 12.02
CA ILE A 74 -0.47 -7.73 10.68
C ILE A 74 -0.88 -8.75 9.63
N TYR A 75 -1.40 -8.26 8.50
CA TYR A 75 -2.02 -9.10 7.48
C TYR A 75 -1.57 -8.74 6.06
N ILE A 76 -1.64 -9.71 5.17
CA ILE A 76 -1.81 -9.47 3.74
C ILE A 76 -3.27 -9.78 3.39
N THR A 77 -3.91 -8.85 2.67
CA THR A 77 -5.30 -8.97 2.25
C THR A 77 -5.37 -8.91 0.75
N CYS A 78 -6.15 -9.79 0.12
CA CYS A 78 -6.41 -9.83 -1.31
C CYS A 78 -7.91 -9.69 -1.57
N ILE A 79 -8.29 -8.82 -2.51
CA ILE A 79 -9.63 -8.75 -3.07
C ILE A 79 -9.55 -9.28 -4.50
N ALA A 80 -10.34 -10.29 -4.82
CA ALA A 80 -10.52 -10.79 -6.17
C ALA A 80 -11.81 -10.21 -6.76
N ALA A 81 -11.72 -9.48 -7.87
CA ALA A 81 -12.88 -8.98 -8.59
C ALA A 81 -12.92 -9.58 -10.00
N THR A 82 -14.08 -10.11 -10.38
CA THR A 82 -14.32 -10.77 -11.67
C THR A 82 -15.55 -10.19 -12.34
N SER A 83 -15.43 -9.83 -13.61
CA SER A 83 -16.55 -9.45 -14.46
C SER A 83 -16.37 -10.06 -15.87
N GLY A 84 -17.30 -10.89 -16.29
CA GLY A 84 -17.14 -11.69 -17.49
C GLY A 84 -15.91 -12.61 -17.39
N GLU A 85 -14.98 -12.47 -18.34
CA GLU A 85 -13.72 -13.22 -18.38
C GLU A 85 -12.58 -12.50 -17.65
N GLU A 86 -12.78 -11.24 -17.26
CA GLU A 86 -11.77 -10.43 -16.62
C GLU A 86 -11.74 -10.64 -15.10
N THR A 87 -10.57 -11.00 -14.59
CA THR A 87 -10.31 -11.13 -13.16
C THR A 87 -9.07 -10.33 -12.76
N ILE A 88 -9.19 -9.54 -11.70
CA ILE A 88 -8.07 -8.81 -11.10
C ILE A 88 -7.92 -9.18 -9.63
N LEU A 89 -6.70 -9.06 -9.13
CA LEU A 89 -6.36 -9.20 -7.72
C LEU A 89 -5.80 -7.89 -7.17
N ILE A 90 -6.37 -7.42 -6.07
CA ILE A 90 -5.98 -6.16 -5.42
C ILE A 90 -5.50 -6.48 -4.01
N TYR A 91 -4.21 -6.27 -3.78
CA TYR A 91 -3.58 -6.54 -2.48
C TYR A 91 -3.36 -5.26 -1.68
N THR A 92 -3.53 -5.39 -0.38
CA THR A 92 -2.97 -4.48 0.62
C THR A 92 -2.15 -5.27 1.62
N LEU A 93 -0.92 -4.81 1.85
CA LEU A 93 0.06 -5.45 2.73
C LEU A 93 0.31 -4.56 3.95
N ASP A 94 0.12 -5.09 5.15
CA ASP A 94 0.59 -4.42 6.36
C ASP A 94 2.12 -4.46 6.40
N ASN A 95 2.69 -3.43 5.81
CA ASN A 95 4.14 -3.22 5.74
C ASN A 95 4.43 -1.74 5.48
N CYS A 96 5.67 -1.32 5.74
CA CYS A 96 6.10 0.03 5.47
C CYS A 96 6.10 0.34 3.96
N ALA A 97 6.41 -0.66 3.12
CA ALA A 97 6.40 -0.48 1.67
C ALA A 97 6.16 -1.81 0.92
N ALA A 98 5.47 -1.71 -0.21
CA ALA A 98 5.46 -2.71 -1.27
C ALA A 98 6.19 -2.12 -2.48
N SER A 99 7.51 -2.28 -2.52
CA SER A 99 8.34 -1.81 -3.63
C SER A 99 8.02 -2.53 -4.94
N ALA A 100 8.48 -1.99 -6.08
CA ALA A 100 8.35 -2.65 -7.37
C ALA A 100 8.89 -4.10 -7.36
N SER A 101 10.04 -4.31 -6.68
CA SER A 101 10.59 -5.66 -6.49
C SER A 101 9.65 -6.56 -5.69
N THR A 102 9.06 -6.05 -4.59
CA THR A 102 8.11 -6.79 -3.77
C THR A 102 6.85 -7.14 -4.57
N ALA A 103 6.27 -6.17 -5.28
CA ALA A 103 5.09 -6.39 -6.11
C ALA A 103 5.36 -7.44 -7.21
N ASN A 104 6.53 -7.39 -7.87
CA ASN A 104 6.90 -8.37 -8.89
C ASN A 104 7.09 -9.76 -8.28
N ARG A 105 7.75 -9.89 -7.11
CA ARG A 105 7.91 -11.18 -6.42
C ARG A 105 6.55 -11.79 -6.01
N ILE A 106 5.59 -10.97 -5.58
CA ILE A 106 4.22 -11.44 -5.32
C ILE A 106 3.58 -11.96 -6.61
N ARG A 107 3.69 -11.22 -7.72
CA ARG A 107 3.18 -11.62 -9.04
C ARG A 107 3.80 -12.94 -9.52
N ASP A 108 5.12 -13.09 -9.36
CA ASP A 108 5.86 -14.29 -9.76
C ASP A 108 5.38 -15.54 -9.01
N MET A 109 4.92 -15.39 -7.77
CA MET A 109 4.39 -16.49 -6.97
C MET A 109 2.90 -16.74 -7.22
N VAL A 110 2.11 -15.67 -7.36
CA VAL A 110 0.65 -15.75 -7.48
C VAL A 110 0.21 -16.19 -8.89
N THR A 111 0.88 -15.70 -9.95
CA THR A 111 0.52 -16.02 -11.34
C THR A 111 0.52 -17.53 -11.61
N PRO A 112 1.55 -18.32 -11.29
CA PRO A 112 1.52 -19.75 -11.55
C PRO A 112 0.51 -20.52 -10.69
N ALA A 113 0.16 -20.01 -9.50
CA ALA A 113 -0.81 -20.64 -8.61
C ALA A 113 -2.26 -20.38 -9.03
N THR A 114 -2.55 -19.21 -9.59
CA THR A 114 -3.92 -18.77 -9.87
C THR A 114 -4.26 -18.66 -11.36
N GLY A 115 -3.26 -18.59 -12.24
CA GLY A 115 -3.43 -18.29 -13.66
C GLY A 115 -3.69 -16.81 -13.97
N ILE A 116 -3.81 -15.95 -12.96
CA ILE A 116 -4.02 -14.52 -13.15
C ILE A 116 -2.72 -13.87 -13.63
N GLN A 117 -2.79 -13.11 -14.73
CA GLN A 117 -1.61 -12.51 -15.34
C GLN A 117 -1.04 -11.39 -14.48
N PRO A 118 0.29 -11.14 -14.48
CA PRO A 118 0.97 -10.16 -13.62
C PRO A 118 0.41 -8.74 -13.74
N GLU A 119 -0.04 -8.31 -14.92
CA GLU A 119 -0.63 -7.00 -15.17
C GLU A 119 -2.04 -6.82 -14.57
N LYS A 120 -2.64 -7.89 -14.07
CA LYS A 120 -3.93 -7.92 -13.38
C LYS A 120 -3.80 -8.05 -11.86
N ILE A 121 -2.56 -7.96 -11.33
CA ILE A 121 -2.26 -8.07 -9.90
C ILE A 121 -1.68 -6.74 -9.41
N PHE A 122 -2.45 -6.05 -8.57
CA PHE A 122 -2.13 -4.74 -8.01
C PHE A 122 -1.77 -4.87 -6.54
N VAL A 123 -0.67 -4.23 -6.12
CA VAL A 123 -0.14 -4.39 -4.76
C VAL A 123 0.10 -3.01 -4.14
N GLY A 124 -0.58 -2.74 -3.02
CA GLY A 124 -0.36 -1.60 -2.16
C GLY A 124 0.17 -2.01 -0.79
N ALA A 125 0.59 -1.04 0.01
CA ALA A 125 0.98 -1.21 1.39
C ALA A 125 0.21 -0.25 2.30
N THR A 126 -0.02 -0.64 3.56
CA THR A 126 -0.62 0.26 4.56
C THR A 126 0.35 1.33 5.05
N HIS A 127 1.63 1.17 4.80
CA HIS A 127 2.71 2.07 5.19
C HIS A 127 2.99 2.13 6.70
N SER A 128 2.62 1.10 7.46
CA SER A 128 2.95 1.07 8.90
C SER A 128 4.46 1.06 9.13
N HIS A 129 4.94 2.01 9.95
CA HIS A 129 6.33 2.13 10.37
C HIS A 129 6.68 1.19 11.55
N SER A 130 5.80 0.24 11.86
CA SER A 130 6.00 -0.77 12.91
C SER A 130 5.89 -2.20 12.35
N CYS A 131 6.08 -2.39 11.06
CA CYS A 131 6.07 -3.69 10.41
C CYS A 131 7.48 -4.23 10.12
N PRO A 132 7.64 -5.56 10.00
CA PRO A 132 8.92 -6.18 9.69
C PRO A 132 9.50 -5.77 8.33
N SER A 133 10.81 -5.69 8.24
CA SER A 133 11.52 -5.46 6.98
C SER A 133 11.46 -6.69 6.07
N LEU A 134 11.23 -6.48 4.78
CA LEU A 134 11.24 -7.53 3.75
C LEU A 134 12.67 -7.74 3.24
N GLY A 135 13.42 -8.62 3.89
CA GLY A 135 14.82 -8.91 3.56
C GLY A 135 15.82 -8.17 4.47
N GLY A 136 17.06 -8.05 4.01
CA GLY A 136 18.15 -7.38 4.71
C GLY A 136 19.03 -8.30 5.54
N ASP A 137 18.47 -9.30 6.21
CA ASP A 137 19.16 -10.35 6.94
C ASP A 137 18.41 -11.69 6.82
N ASP A 138 18.89 -12.75 7.46
CA ASP A 138 18.26 -14.09 7.38
C ASP A 138 16.83 -14.08 7.94
N ALA A 139 16.56 -13.35 9.03
CA ALA A 139 15.23 -13.25 9.59
C ALA A 139 14.28 -12.46 8.68
N GLY A 140 14.76 -11.37 8.09
CA GLY A 140 14.02 -10.60 7.10
C GLY A 140 13.74 -11.40 5.82
N ASN A 141 14.70 -12.22 5.36
CA ASN A 141 14.49 -13.12 4.23
C ASN A 141 13.48 -14.22 4.56
N LYS A 142 13.55 -14.81 5.77
CA LYS A 142 12.55 -15.78 6.26
C LYS A 142 11.16 -15.15 6.30
N TYR A 143 11.05 -13.93 6.82
CA TYR A 143 9.79 -13.18 6.85
C TYR A 143 9.27 -12.88 5.45
N TYR A 144 10.14 -12.46 4.54
CA TYR A 144 9.74 -12.19 3.15
C TYR A 144 9.14 -13.44 2.48
N ASN A 145 9.75 -14.61 2.67
CA ASN A 145 9.21 -15.87 2.14
C ASN A 145 7.84 -16.21 2.74
N LEU A 146 7.62 -15.93 4.04
CA LEU A 146 6.31 -16.06 4.68
C LEU A 146 5.26 -15.16 3.99
N VAL A 147 5.60 -13.90 3.74
CA VAL A 147 4.71 -12.94 3.04
C VAL A 147 4.38 -13.41 1.62
N LEU A 148 5.36 -13.94 0.88
CA LEU A 148 5.14 -14.44 -0.48
C LEU A 148 4.20 -15.66 -0.51
N GLN A 149 4.34 -16.59 0.43
CA GLN A 149 3.43 -17.74 0.58
C GLN A 149 2.03 -17.29 0.99
N ALA A 150 1.93 -16.38 1.95
CA ALA A 150 0.68 -15.79 2.38
C ALA A 150 -0.05 -15.02 1.26
N ALA A 151 0.70 -14.42 0.33
CA ALA A 151 0.10 -13.77 -0.85
C ALA A 151 -0.61 -14.76 -1.76
N VAL A 152 -0.05 -15.95 -1.97
CA VAL A 152 -0.70 -17.02 -2.73
C VAL A 152 -1.96 -17.50 -2.02
N GLU A 153 -1.87 -17.81 -0.72
CA GLU A 153 -3.01 -18.27 0.08
C GLU A 153 -4.15 -17.24 0.10
N ALA A 154 -3.81 -15.94 0.24
CA ALA A 154 -4.81 -14.86 0.19
C ALA A 154 -5.51 -14.76 -1.18
N ALA A 155 -4.78 -14.96 -2.28
CA ALA A 155 -5.37 -14.99 -3.62
C ALA A 155 -6.30 -16.17 -3.83
N GLU A 156 -5.84 -17.38 -3.48
CA GLU A 156 -6.66 -18.60 -3.61
C GLU A 156 -7.95 -18.50 -2.78
N THR A 157 -7.82 -17.99 -1.54
CA THR A 157 -8.97 -17.73 -0.66
C THR A 157 -9.93 -16.72 -1.27
N ALA A 158 -9.42 -15.58 -1.76
CA ALA A 158 -10.24 -14.54 -2.39
C ALA A 158 -10.95 -15.06 -3.65
N LEU A 159 -10.25 -15.83 -4.49
CA LEU A 159 -10.85 -16.43 -5.68
C LEU A 159 -11.94 -17.46 -5.35
N ALA A 160 -11.76 -18.23 -4.30
CA ALA A 160 -12.76 -19.20 -3.81
C ALA A 160 -13.94 -18.54 -3.11
N ASP A 161 -13.75 -17.38 -2.46
CA ASP A 161 -14.78 -16.63 -1.75
C ASP A 161 -15.69 -15.80 -2.65
N ARG A 162 -15.41 -15.68 -3.95
CA ARG A 162 -16.18 -14.83 -4.87
C ARG A 162 -17.67 -15.13 -4.84
N ALA A 163 -18.45 -14.08 -4.72
CA ALA A 163 -19.90 -14.09 -4.85
C ALA A 163 -20.35 -12.88 -5.65
N SER A 164 -21.58 -12.92 -6.18
CA SER A 164 -22.20 -11.77 -6.83
C SER A 164 -22.15 -10.55 -5.89
N ALA A 165 -21.89 -9.38 -6.44
CA ALA A 165 -21.77 -8.16 -5.64
C ALA A 165 -22.32 -6.95 -6.37
N GLU A 166 -23.01 -6.09 -5.64
CA GLU A 166 -23.32 -4.72 -6.04
C GLU A 166 -22.29 -3.76 -5.44
N MET A 167 -21.93 -2.72 -6.18
CA MET A 167 -20.98 -1.71 -5.72
C MET A 167 -21.71 -0.49 -5.19
N LEU A 168 -21.37 -0.09 -3.96
CA LEU A 168 -21.86 1.15 -3.37
C LEU A 168 -20.66 2.00 -2.91
N VAL A 169 -20.77 3.32 -3.05
CA VAL A 169 -19.68 4.26 -2.70
C VAL A 169 -20.21 5.43 -1.90
N ALA A 170 -19.44 5.85 -0.89
CA ALA A 170 -19.56 7.13 -0.22
C ALA A 170 -18.17 7.80 -0.12
N VAL A 171 -18.13 9.13 -0.19
CA VAL A 171 -16.89 9.90 -0.14
C VAL A 171 -17.04 11.07 0.85
N PRO A 172 -17.13 10.77 2.16
CA PRO A 172 -17.15 11.79 3.18
C PRO A 172 -15.81 12.53 3.30
N GLU A 173 -15.87 13.77 3.81
CA GLU A 173 -14.69 14.59 4.12
C GLU A 173 -14.51 14.70 5.64
N PHE A 174 -13.34 14.29 6.14
CA PHE A 174 -13.00 14.37 7.56
C PHE A 174 -11.93 15.44 7.79
N LYS A 175 -12.39 16.68 7.92
CA LYS A 175 -11.52 17.80 8.27
C LYS A 175 -10.90 17.58 9.65
N ASN A 176 -9.65 18.00 9.83
CA ASN A 176 -8.89 17.87 11.08
C ASN A 176 -8.60 16.40 11.49
N MET A 177 -8.61 15.47 10.52
CA MET A 177 -8.17 14.09 10.75
C MET A 177 -6.88 13.75 10.00
N ASN A 178 -6.51 14.53 8.98
CA ASN A 178 -5.17 14.48 8.36
C ASN A 178 -4.67 15.90 8.06
N PHE A 179 -3.36 16.08 8.09
CA PHE A 179 -2.73 17.39 8.04
C PHE A 179 -1.50 17.35 7.14
N ILE A 180 -1.31 18.41 6.35
CA ILE A 180 -0.02 18.60 5.67
C ILE A 180 1.07 18.75 6.73
N ARG A 181 2.17 17.98 6.57
CA ARG A 181 3.30 17.98 7.51
C ARG A 181 4.39 19.01 7.19
N HIS A 182 4.12 19.93 6.25
CA HIS A 182 4.94 21.07 5.90
C HIS A 182 4.24 22.37 6.30
N TYR A 183 4.99 23.28 6.93
CA TYR A 183 4.46 24.48 7.54
C TYR A 183 5.22 25.71 7.07
N LEU A 184 4.51 26.80 6.76
CA LEU A 184 5.09 28.13 6.59
C LEU A 184 5.43 28.68 7.98
N LEU A 185 6.65 29.16 8.17
CA LEU A 185 7.14 29.76 9.41
C LEU A 185 7.06 31.29 9.37
N THR A 186 7.13 31.96 10.53
CA THR A 186 6.95 33.41 10.65
C THR A 186 8.01 34.22 9.94
N ASP A 187 9.18 33.65 9.66
CA ASP A 187 10.25 34.30 8.89
C ASP A 187 10.14 34.07 7.37
N GLY A 188 9.05 33.45 6.90
CA GLY A 188 8.83 33.15 5.50
C GLY A 188 9.53 31.88 5.01
N THR A 189 10.27 31.17 5.87
CA THR A 189 10.83 29.85 5.55
C THR A 189 9.82 28.74 5.80
N TYR A 190 10.18 27.50 5.46
CA TYR A 190 9.33 26.32 5.69
C TYR A 190 9.99 25.36 6.67
N GLY A 191 9.15 24.60 7.38
CA GLY A 191 9.56 23.53 8.28
C GLY A 191 8.63 22.32 8.18
N GLY A 192 9.13 21.18 8.56
CA GLY A 192 8.40 19.91 8.53
C GLY A 192 9.12 18.79 9.25
N SER A 193 8.74 17.56 8.99
CA SER A 193 9.48 16.40 9.50
C SER A 193 10.93 16.46 9.00
N ASN A 194 11.88 16.43 9.93
CA ASN A 194 13.33 16.42 9.67
C ASN A 194 13.91 17.64 8.93
N PHE A 195 13.21 18.77 8.81
CA PHE A 195 13.74 20.00 8.24
C PHE A 195 13.08 21.25 8.87
N GLY A 196 13.72 22.42 8.68
CA GLY A 196 13.28 23.71 9.18
C GLY A 196 13.55 23.92 10.67
N ASP A 197 13.25 25.13 11.15
CA ASP A 197 13.46 25.57 12.54
C ASP A 197 12.14 26.06 13.14
N PHE A 198 11.42 25.18 13.83
CA PHE A 198 10.14 25.50 14.44
C PHE A 198 10.20 26.48 15.62
N SER A 199 11.41 26.83 16.11
CA SER A 199 11.55 27.88 17.15
C SER A 199 11.10 29.25 16.64
N LYS A 200 11.02 29.42 15.31
CA LYS A 200 10.53 30.64 14.65
C LYS A 200 9.02 30.78 14.64
N GLY A 201 8.29 29.79 15.09
CA GLY A 201 6.82 29.76 15.11
C GLY A 201 6.19 29.41 13.76
N ILE A 202 5.03 28.78 13.82
CA ILE A 202 4.26 28.33 12.65
C ILE A 202 3.21 29.39 12.33
N VAL A 203 3.05 29.72 11.03
CA VAL A 203 1.97 30.59 10.52
C VAL A 203 0.79 29.75 10.04
N THR A 204 1.05 28.75 9.17
CA THR A 204 0.01 27.90 8.57
C THR A 204 0.64 26.67 7.90
N TYR A 205 -0.18 25.80 7.36
CA TYR A 205 0.26 24.71 6.49
C TYR A 205 0.78 25.24 5.14
N ALA A 206 1.73 24.55 4.53
CA ALA A 206 2.26 24.90 3.22
C ALA A 206 1.19 24.80 2.11
N ARG A 207 0.20 23.92 2.28
CA ARG A 207 -0.90 23.70 1.33
C ARG A 207 -2.10 23.07 2.04
N GLU A 208 -3.20 22.89 1.30
CA GLU A 208 -4.38 22.21 1.80
C GLU A 208 -4.23 20.68 1.71
N THR A 209 -4.71 19.98 2.72
CA THR A 209 -4.81 18.52 2.75
C THR A 209 -5.88 17.98 1.78
N ASP A 210 -5.97 16.68 1.63
CA ASP A 210 -7.10 15.97 1.01
C ASP A 210 -7.90 15.25 2.10
N PRO A 211 -9.03 15.79 2.58
CA PRO A 211 -9.77 15.24 3.71
C PRO A 211 -10.73 14.10 3.32
N ARG A 212 -10.78 13.71 2.04
CA ARG A 212 -11.73 12.71 1.54
C ARG A 212 -11.36 11.31 1.98
N MET A 213 -12.32 10.57 2.51
CA MET A 213 -12.24 9.12 2.67
C MET A 213 -13.15 8.46 1.63
N ILE A 214 -12.65 7.47 0.88
CA ILE A 214 -13.50 6.69 -0.01
C ILE A 214 -13.88 5.40 0.70
N LEU A 215 -15.19 5.18 0.83
CA LEU A 215 -15.80 3.97 1.32
C LEU A 215 -16.43 3.25 0.12
N LEU A 216 -15.81 2.17 -0.34
CA LEU A 216 -16.34 1.36 -1.44
C LEU A 216 -16.77 0.00 -0.88
N LYS A 217 -18.10 -0.20 -0.84
CA LYS A 217 -18.72 -1.43 -0.37
C LYS A 217 -19.07 -2.34 -1.54
N PHE A 218 -18.78 -3.61 -1.39
CA PHE A 218 -19.35 -4.67 -2.21
C PHE A 218 -20.42 -5.38 -1.40
N ASP A 219 -21.68 -5.11 -1.74
CA ASP A 219 -22.86 -5.69 -1.13
C ASP A 219 -23.06 -7.08 -1.73
N ARG A 220 -23.02 -8.11 -0.89
CA ARG A 220 -23.02 -9.51 -1.31
C ARG A 220 -24.26 -10.23 -0.79
N PRO A 221 -24.63 -11.43 -1.33
CA PRO A 221 -25.78 -12.20 -0.82
C PRO A 221 -25.72 -12.44 0.69
N GLU A 222 -26.87 -12.56 1.32
CA GLU A 222 -27.05 -12.64 2.78
C GLU A 222 -26.18 -13.73 3.46
N GLU A 223 -25.85 -14.81 2.75
CA GLU A 223 -24.98 -15.88 3.23
C GLU A 223 -23.48 -15.52 3.21
N LYS A 224 -23.12 -14.35 2.67
CA LYS A 224 -21.76 -13.82 2.58
C LYS A 224 -21.64 -12.51 3.34
N GLN A 225 -20.49 -12.29 3.99
CA GLN A 225 -20.19 -10.98 4.56
C GLN A 225 -19.92 -9.98 3.44
N ASP A 226 -20.40 -8.75 3.57
CA ASP A 226 -20.05 -7.66 2.68
C ASP A 226 -18.54 -7.33 2.79
N ILE A 227 -18.00 -6.74 1.74
CA ILE A 227 -16.61 -6.29 1.71
C ILE A 227 -16.58 -4.76 1.66
N LEU A 228 -15.81 -4.13 2.54
CA LEU A 228 -15.57 -2.69 2.56
C LEU A 228 -14.09 -2.38 2.27
N MET A 229 -13.84 -1.71 1.16
CA MET A 229 -12.55 -1.06 0.89
C MET A 229 -12.58 0.36 1.42
N VAL A 230 -11.58 0.71 2.23
CA VAL A 230 -11.39 2.07 2.76
C VAL A 230 -10.13 2.67 2.16
N ASN A 231 -10.22 3.86 1.57
CA ASN A 231 -9.07 4.64 1.11
C ASN A 231 -8.94 5.91 1.93
N TRP A 232 -7.83 6.02 2.66
CA TRP A 232 -7.52 7.17 3.49
C TRP A 232 -6.06 7.57 3.33
N GLN A 233 -5.77 8.85 3.44
CA GLN A 233 -4.45 9.42 3.22
C GLN A 233 -3.90 10.11 4.48
N ALA A 234 -3.30 9.33 5.36
CA ALA A 234 -2.48 9.80 6.47
C ALA A 234 -1.33 8.81 6.70
N HIS A 235 -0.17 9.30 7.11
CA HIS A 235 1.05 8.52 7.30
C HIS A 235 0.96 7.65 8.57
N PRO A 236 1.01 6.32 8.50
CA PRO A 236 0.87 5.46 9.67
C PRO A 236 2.19 5.31 10.43
N ASP A 237 2.55 6.34 11.18
CA ASP A 237 3.76 6.40 11.99
C ASP A 237 3.51 6.69 13.49
N HIS A 238 2.27 6.43 13.95
CA HIS A 238 1.87 6.59 15.35
C HIS A 238 2.50 5.56 16.31
N GLY A 239 2.93 4.40 15.83
CA GLY A 239 3.41 3.28 16.63
C GLY A 239 4.64 3.57 17.50
N ASN A 240 5.20 4.78 17.40
CA ASN A 240 6.34 5.24 18.20
C ASN A 240 6.07 5.34 19.71
N ALA A 241 4.82 5.52 20.15
CA ALA A 241 4.47 5.76 21.53
C ALA A 241 4.72 4.55 22.45
N ASN A 242 4.80 3.33 21.89
CA ASN A 242 4.90 2.08 22.67
C ASN A 242 6.25 1.35 22.49
N GLY A 243 7.35 2.10 22.47
CA GLY A 243 8.68 1.53 22.56
C GLY A 243 9.34 1.17 21.22
N ARG A 244 8.74 1.46 20.09
CA ARG A 244 9.32 1.30 18.73
C ARG A 244 9.76 -0.12 18.33
N THR A 245 9.64 -1.11 19.20
CA THR A 245 10.12 -2.49 19.00
C THR A 245 8.98 -3.52 18.89
N ASN A 246 7.72 -3.07 19.00
CA ASN A 246 6.57 -3.95 18.80
C ASN A 246 6.01 -3.83 17.40
N ILE A 247 5.69 -4.99 16.80
CA ILE A 247 5.00 -5.08 15.52
C ILE A 247 3.58 -4.56 15.66
N SER A 248 3.13 -3.77 14.70
CA SER A 248 1.76 -3.25 14.62
C SER A 248 1.38 -2.87 13.20
N ALA A 249 0.11 -3.06 12.83
CA ALA A 249 -0.49 -2.50 11.62
C ALA A 249 -0.78 -0.99 11.74
N ASP A 250 -0.43 -0.36 12.89
CA ASP A 250 -0.70 1.04 13.20
C ASP A 250 -2.22 1.36 13.17
N PHE A 251 -2.61 2.61 13.03
CA PHE A 251 -4.03 2.99 12.99
C PHE A 251 -4.86 2.29 11.90
N PRO A 252 -4.32 1.90 10.72
CA PRO A 252 -5.05 1.08 9.77
C PRO A 252 -5.55 -0.24 10.33
N GLY A 253 -4.75 -0.87 11.21
CA GLY A 253 -5.15 -2.09 11.92
C GLY A 253 -6.30 -1.85 12.88
N ALA A 254 -6.20 -0.83 13.73
CA ALA A 254 -7.24 -0.45 14.69
C ALA A 254 -8.56 -0.07 13.98
N MET A 255 -8.47 0.67 12.87
CA MET A 255 -9.63 1.03 12.05
C MET A 255 -10.34 -0.20 11.48
N ARG A 256 -9.59 -1.11 10.83
CA ARG A 256 -10.16 -2.34 10.25
C ARG A 256 -10.80 -3.23 11.31
N GLU A 257 -10.18 -3.37 12.47
CA GLU A 257 -10.69 -4.21 13.55
C GLU A 257 -12.02 -3.67 14.07
N LYS A 258 -12.11 -2.36 14.36
CA LYS A 258 -13.34 -1.73 14.85
C LYS A 258 -14.44 -1.79 13.80
N LEU A 259 -14.18 -1.41 12.55
CA LEU A 259 -15.16 -1.47 11.47
C LEU A 259 -15.67 -2.92 11.27
N GLY A 260 -14.78 -3.89 11.14
CA GLY A 260 -15.17 -5.28 10.93
C GLY A 260 -16.00 -5.84 12.10
N LYS A 261 -15.63 -5.50 13.34
CA LYS A 261 -16.33 -5.95 14.54
C LYS A 261 -17.74 -5.37 14.66
N GLU A 262 -17.89 -4.06 14.40
CA GLU A 262 -19.15 -3.35 14.64
C GLU A 262 -20.12 -3.47 13.47
N THR A 263 -19.62 -3.65 12.23
CA THR A 263 -20.46 -3.77 11.03
C THR A 263 -20.65 -5.20 10.54
N GLY A 264 -19.82 -6.14 10.97
CA GLY A 264 -19.79 -7.51 10.44
C GLY A 264 -19.16 -7.63 9.04
N MET A 265 -18.65 -6.55 8.45
CA MET A 265 -18.03 -6.54 7.12
C MET A 265 -16.60 -7.06 7.14
N LEU A 266 -16.14 -7.57 6.00
CA LEU A 266 -14.72 -7.81 5.72
C LEU A 266 -14.08 -6.50 5.26
N VAL A 267 -13.10 -5.98 6.02
CA VAL A 267 -12.55 -4.64 5.78
C VAL A 267 -11.12 -4.72 5.25
N ALA A 268 -10.85 -4.02 4.13
CA ALA A 268 -9.53 -3.78 3.58
C ALA A 268 -9.21 -2.28 3.59
N TYR A 269 -8.07 -1.90 4.17
CA TYR A 269 -7.58 -0.53 4.19
C TYR A 269 -6.50 -0.34 3.12
N PHE A 270 -6.59 0.76 2.38
CA PHE A 270 -5.62 1.16 1.37
C PHE A 270 -5.14 2.59 1.62
N THR A 271 -3.82 2.73 1.71
CA THR A 271 -3.21 4.04 1.86
C THR A 271 -3.27 4.80 0.55
N GLY A 272 -3.85 5.99 0.61
CA GLY A 272 -3.85 6.96 -0.48
C GLY A 272 -2.55 7.77 -0.54
N ALA A 273 -2.61 8.99 -1.07
CA ALA A 273 -1.46 9.88 -1.18
C ALA A 273 -1.08 10.49 0.18
N SER A 274 -0.33 9.76 0.97
CA SER A 274 0.06 10.13 2.34
C SER A 274 1.47 10.72 2.46
N GLY A 275 2.20 10.87 1.35
CA GLY A 275 3.61 11.28 1.36
C GLY A 275 3.89 12.62 2.06
N ASP A 276 2.94 13.56 2.05
CA ASP A 276 3.00 14.85 2.74
C ASP A 276 1.91 15.04 3.80
N GLN A 277 1.17 13.99 4.17
CA GLN A 277 0.03 14.07 5.08
C GLN A 277 0.23 13.18 6.32
N ASN A 278 0.14 13.80 7.50
CA ASN A 278 0.23 13.13 8.80
C ASN A 278 -1.12 13.08 9.49
N PRO A 279 -1.32 12.12 10.41
CA PRO A 279 -2.50 12.07 11.27
C PRO A 279 -2.54 13.17 12.32
N MET A 280 -1.40 13.78 12.66
CA MET A 280 -1.31 14.83 13.69
C MET A 280 -0.74 16.13 13.15
N SER A 281 -1.30 17.25 13.61
CA SER A 281 -0.80 18.60 13.36
C SER A 281 0.27 19.04 14.37
N LYS A 282 1.16 19.95 13.93
CA LYS A 282 2.01 20.74 14.86
C LYS A 282 1.38 22.10 15.22
N ILE A 283 0.28 22.48 14.57
CA ILE A 283 -0.49 23.65 14.94
C ILE A 283 -1.33 23.28 16.18
N PRO A 284 -1.17 23.95 17.32
CA PRO A 284 -1.80 23.52 18.58
C PRO A 284 -3.33 23.46 18.52
N GLU A 285 -3.97 24.37 17.78
CA GLU A 285 -5.41 24.46 17.64
C GLU A 285 -6.01 23.28 16.86
N ASP A 286 -5.22 22.68 15.99
CA ASP A 286 -5.61 21.52 15.17
C ASP A 286 -5.12 20.19 15.76
N HIS A 287 -4.32 20.26 16.82
CA HIS A 287 -3.70 19.07 17.40
C HIS A 287 -4.70 18.28 18.24
N HIS A 288 -5.00 17.05 17.82
CA HIS A 288 -5.70 16.08 18.67
C HIS A 288 -4.68 15.20 19.40
N ASN A 289 -5.00 14.81 20.65
CA ASN A 289 -4.14 13.96 21.47
C ASN A 289 -4.50 12.46 21.35
N LEU A 290 -4.97 12.03 20.17
CA LEU A 290 -5.33 10.64 19.93
C LEU A 290 -4.06 9.81 19.71
N GLY A 291 -3.93 8.71 20.44
CA GLY A 291 -2.91 7.70 20.17
C GLY A 291 -3.27 6.88 18.91
N MET A 292 -2.38 5.96 18.55
CA MET A 292 -2.54 5.11 17.36
C MET A 292 -3.90 4.41 17.31
N LYS A 293 -4.28 3.75 18.39
CA LYS A 293 -5.53 2.99 18.47
C LYS A 293 -6.74 3.92 18.46
N GLU A 294 -6.73 4.95 19.28
CA GLU A 294 -7.83 5.92 19.37
C GLU A 294 -8.06 6.65 18.07
N TYR A 295 -6.99 6.98 17.32
CA TYR A 295 -7.09 7.60 16.00
C TYR A 295 -7.74 6.64 14.98
N GLY A 296 -7.29 5.39 14.93
CA GLY A 296 -7.89 4.38 14.05
C GLY A 296 -9.36 4.11 14.40
N GLU A 297 -9.68 3.98 15.70
CA GLU A 297 -11.05 3.80 16.18
C GLU A 297 -11.93 5.01 15.86
N LYS A 298 -11.39 6.24 15.97
CA LYS A 298 -12.12 7.46 15.58
C LYS A 298 -12.41 7.53 14.09
N LEU A 299 -11.45 7.16 13.25
CA LEU A 299 -11.69 7.05 11.80
C LEU A 299 -12.76 5.99 11.48
N ALA A 300 -12.79 4.88 12.21
CA ALA A 300 -13.82 3.86 12.05
C ALA A 300 -15.21 4.39 12.43
N GLU A 301 -15.33 5.13 13.55
CA GLU A 301 -16.59 5.78 13.97
C GLU A 301 -17.09 6.74 12.90
N LEU A 302 -16.21 7.63 12.42
CA LEU A 302 -16.53 8.59 11.36
C LEU A 302 -16.96 7.87 10.06
N ALA A 303 -16.29 6.79 9.68
CA ALA A 303 -16.69 6.00 8.53
C ALA A 303 -18.09 5.36 8.71
N MET A 304 -18.39 4.83 9.90
CA MET A 304 -19.69 4.22 10.19
C MET A 304 -20.84 5.23 10.17
N GLU A 305 -20.61 6.48 10.61
CA GLU A 305 -21.60 7.56 10.53
C GLU A 305 -22.06 7.86 9.09
N HIS A 306 -21.26 7.47 8.08
CA HIS A 306 -21.53 7.73 6.65
C HIS A 306 -21.88 6.46 5.85
N LEU A 307 -22.08 5.31 6.49
CA LEU A 307 -22.48 4.07 5.78
C LEU A 307 -23.90 4.18 5.19
N ASP A 308 -24.76 4.98 5.79
CA ASP A 308 -26.11 5.25 5.26
C ASP A 308 -26.10 6.17 4.03
N GLU A 309 -24.96 6.80 3.72
CA GLU A 309 -24.77 7.65 2.54
C GLU A 309 -24.25 6.87 1.32
N LEU A 310 -23.96 5.57 1.48
CA LEU A 310 -23.53 4.69 0.40
C LEU A 310 -24.57 4.67 -0.73
N LYS A 311 -24.13 5.01 -1.95
CA LYS A 311 -24.98 5.03 -3.15
C LYS A 311 -24.48 4.01 -4.16
N PRO A 312 -25.38 3.38 -4.93
CA PRO A 312 -24.98 2.49 -6.01
C PRO A 312 -24.03 3.16 -6.98
N VAL A 313 -22.97 2.46 -7.36
CA VAL A 313 -22.05 2.91 -8.41
C VAL A 313 -22.72 2.70 -9.75
N GLU A 314 -22.89 3.77 -10.52
CA GLU A 314 -23.53 3.72 -11.81
C GLU A 314 -22.68 3.01 -12.87
N GLY A 315 -23.36 2.44 -13.89
CA GLY A 315 -22.76 1.81 -15.06
C GLY A 315 -22.56 0.31 -14.91
N GLU A 316 -22.23 -0.32 -16.04
CA GLU A 316 -21.97 -1.76 -16.06
C GLU A 316 -20.69 -2.10 -15.29
N PRO A 317 -20.65 -3.24 -14.60
CA PRO A 317 -19.50 -3.62 -13.75
C PRO A 317 -18.31 -4.13 -14.59
N ILE A 318 -17.92 -3.40 -15.61
CA ILE A 318 -16.80 -3.74 -16.50
C ILE A 318 -15.48 -3.55 -15.77
N ILE A 319 -14.58 -4.51 -15.92
CA ILE A 319 -13.18 -4.41 -15.50
C ILE A 319 -12.32 -4.14 -16.73
N LYS A 320 -11.52 -3.08 -16.67
CA LYS A 320 -10.44 -2.78 -17.64
C LYS A 320 -9.19 -2.42 -16.88
N THR A 321 -8.04 -2.80 -17.41
CA THR A 321 -6.73 -2.52 -16.81
C THR A 321 -5.81 -1.83 -17.81
N ASN A 322 -4.92 -0.98 -17.33
CA ASN A 322 -3.87 -0.36 -18.13
C ASN A 322 -2.59 -0.27 -17.28
N ARG A 323 -1.46 -0.64 -17.87
CA ARG A 323 -0.13 -0.59 -17.25
C ARG A 323 0.82 0.16 -18.14
N VAL A 324 1.56 1.10 -17.56
CA VAL A 324 2.55 1.93 -18.25
C VAL A 324 3.87 1.85 -17.51
N ILE A 325 4.94 1.68 -18.24
CA ILE A 325 6.30 1.92 -17.72
C ILE A 325 6.64 3.37 -18.05
N PHE A 326 6.71 4.19 -17.02
CA PHE A 326 6.89 5.62 -17.11
C PHE A 326 8.33 5.99 -16.74
N THR A 327 9.14 6.34 -17.74
CA THR A 327 10.54 6.72 -17.55
C THR A 327 10.62 8.16 -17.04
N VAL A 328 11.34 8.36 -15.95
CA VAL A 328 11.52 9.65 -15.28
C VAL A 328 12.99 9.96 -15.04
N ASP A 329 13.31 11.25 -14.96
CA ASP A 329 14.68 11.70 -14.68
C ASP A 329 15.04 11.46 -13.21
N VAL A 330 16.25 10.99 -12.95
CA VAL A 330 16.88 10.95 -11.62
C VAL A 330 17.49 12.31 -11.31
N ASP A 331 17.37 12.77 -10.07
CA ASP A 331 17.95 14.05 -9.64
C ASP A 331 19.47 13.96 -9.42
N HIS A 332 20.25 14.36 -10.40
CA HIS A 332 21.71 14.46 -10.36
C HIS A 332 22.22 15.87 -10.01
N SER A 333 21.37 16.79 -9.60
CA SER A 333 21.72 18.19 -9.34
C SER A 333 22.80 18.36 -8.24
N TRP A 334 22.92 17.38 -7.35
CA TRP A 334 23.85 17.37 -6.22
C TRP A 334 25.07 16.47 -6.42
N ASP A 335 25.30 15.88 -7.59
CA ASP A 335 26.43 14.96 -7.82
C ASP A 335 27.80 15.59 -7.58
N HIS A 336 27.92 16.90 -7.81
CA HIS A 336 29.13 17.67 -7.53
C HIS A 336 29.52 17.67 -6.03
N MET A 337 28.59 17.29 -5.13
CA MET A 337 28.76 17.18 -3.68
C MET A 337 28.96 15.74 -3.19
N LEU A 338 29.18 14.77 -4.09
CA LEU A 338 29.28 13.34 -3.73
C LEU A 338 30.41 13.05 -2.72
N ALA A 339 31.56 13.75 -2.83
CA ALA A 339 32.66 13.57 -1.90
C ALA A 339 32.25 13.96 -0.46
N GLN A 340 31.65 15.13 -0.29
CA GLN A 340 31.12 15.61 1.01
C GLN A 340 29.98 14.73 1.52
N ALA A 341 29.10 14.27 0.64
CA ALA A 341 28.04 13.33 1.00
C ALA A 341 28.59 12.00 1.55
N ASN A 342 29.69 11.49 0.99
CA ASN A 342 30.38 10.32 1.51
C ASN A 342 30.97 10.56 2.91
N GLU A 343 31.59 11.71 3.16
CA GLU A 343 32.12 12.07 4.48
C GLU A 343 31.01 12.14 5.53
N VAL A 344 29.91 12.81 5.23
CA VAL A 344 28.74 12.92 6.13
C VAL A 344 28.13 11.54 6.42
N TYR A 345 27.96 10.72 5.41
CA TYR A 345 27.40 9.37 5.58
C TYR A 345 28.31 8.46 6.42
N ASN A 346 29.61 8.50 6.18
CA ASN A 346 30.59 7.71 6.94
C ASN A 346 30.62 8.16 8.41
N LEU A 347 30.57 9.46 8.67
CA LEU A 347 30.49 9.99 10.04
C LEU A 347 29.16 9.58 10.72
N TRP A 348 28.03 9.64 10.00
CA TRP A 348 26.77 9.13 10.50
C TRP A 348 26.86 7.65 10.92
N LYS A 349 27.43 6.80 10.07
CA LYS A 349 27.55 5.35 10.37
C LYS A 349 28.51 5.06 11.54
N SER A 350 29.54 5.86 11.74
CA SER A 350 30.58 5.64 12.76
C SER A 350 30.29 6.34 14.10
N ALA A 351 29.68 7.54 14.06
CA ALA A 351 29.48 8.42 15.23
C ALA A 351 28.00 8.81 15.48
N GLY A 352 27.07 8.27 14.71
CA GLY A 352 25.64 8.50 14.83
C GLY A 352 25.11 9.68 14.01
N LYS A 353 23.76 9.72 13.88
CA LYS A 353 23.05 10.67 13.01
C LYS A 353 23.37 12.15 13.37
N SER A 354 23.41 12.49 14.63
CA SER A 354 23.69 13.87 15.07
C SER A 354 25.05 14.38 14.64
N ALA A 355 26.08 13.53 14.63
CA ALA A 355 27.40 13.89 14.12
C ALA A 355 27.37 14.08 12.60
N GLY A 356 26.70 13.19 11.88
CA GLY A 356 26.49 13.33 10.44
C GLY A 356 25.73 14.59 10.08
N ASP A 357 24.64 14.91 10.78
CA ASP A 357 23.86 16.15 10.56
C ASP A 357 24.67 17.40 10.82
N ALA A 358 25.48 17.43 11.88
CA ALA A 358 26.34 18.56 12.20
C ALA A 358 27.37 18.82 11.09
N LEU A 359 28.03 17.78 10.60
CA LEU A 359 28.97 17.93 9.46
C LEU A 359 28.21 18.31 8.18
N GLY A 360 27.05 17.68 7.90
CA GLY A 360 26.25 17.96 6.71
C GLY A 360 25.86 19.44 6.62
N LYS A 361 25.47 20.07 7.72
CA LYS A 361 25.16 21.50 7.77
C LYS A 361 26.32 22.38 7.33
N THR A 362 27.59 22.01 7.60
CA THR A 362 28.75 22.76 7.15
C THR A 362 28.94 22.74 5.64
N TYR A 363 28.40 21.71 4.97
CA TYR A 363 28.38 21.56 3.51
C TYR A 363 27.06 22.06 2.87
N GLY A 364 26.15 22.63 3.66
CA GLY A 364 24.84 23.10 3.17
C GLY A 364 23.79 22.02 2.96
N PHE A 365 24.02 20.83 3.50
CA PHE A 365 22.98 19.77 3.52
C PHE A 365 21.95 20.05 4.61
N THR A 366 20.71 19.70 4.36
CA THR A 366 19.62 19.79 5.35
C THR A 366 19.77 18.74 6.45
N SER A 367 20.26 17.55 6.07
CA SER A 367 20.47 16.43 6.99
C SER A 367 21.41 15.38 6.40
N SER A 368 21.87 14.44 7.21
CA SER A 368 22.59 13.24 6.75
C SER A 368 21.73 12.33 5.86
N TYR A 369 20.41 12.44 5.89
CA TYR A 369 19.52 11.75 4.94
C TYR A 369 19.72 12.25 3.51
N GLN A 370 19.88 13.58 3.30
CA GLN A 370 20.22 14.14 2.00
C GLN A 370 21.54 13.60 1.50
N ALA A 371 22.56 13.53 2.36
CA ALA A 371 23.85 12.94 1.99
C ALA A 371 23.73 11.49 1.51
N ARG A 372 22.90 10.67 2.21
CA ARG A 372 22.58 9.31 1.77
C ARG A 372 21.90 9.31 0.41
N ALA A 373 20.93 10.19 0.19
CA ALA A 373 20.19 10.28 -1.07
C ALA A 373 21.11 10.68 -2.24
N ILE A 374 22.00 11.66 -2.06
CA ILE A 374 23.01 12.06 -3.06
C ILE A 374 23.85 10.84 -3.46
N ARG A 375 24.35 10.06 -2.50
CA ARG A 375 25.13 8.84 -2.79
C ARG A 375 24.34 7.82 -3.59
N THR A 376 23.06 7.63 -3.28
CA THR A 376 22.18 6.70 -3.99
C THR A 376 21.96 7.19 -5.42
N ARG A 377 21.59 8.47 -5.60
CA ARG A 377 21.30 9.06 -6.92
C ARG A 377 22.52 9.06 -7.84
N SER A 378 23.68 9.48 -7.32
CA SER A 378 24.94 9.53 -8.10
C SER A 378 25.40 8.16 -8.61
N ALA A 379 24.92 7.06 -8.01
CA ALA A 379 25.19 5.69 -8.46
C ALA A 379 24.13 5.16 -9.46
N MET A 380 23.06 5.91 -9.71
CA MET A 380 21.98 5.52 -10.63
C MET A 380 22.24 6.02 -12.05
N SER A 381 21.52 5.48 -13.01
CA SER A 381 21.42 6.04 -14.37
C SER A 381 20.70 7.39 -14.34
N LEU A 382 20.83 8.18 -15.42
CA LEU A 382 20.16 9.49 -15.55
C LEU A 382 18.64 9.39 -15.48
N THR A 383 18.10 8.22 -15.80
CA THR A 383 16.67 7.94 -15.77
C THR A 383 16.40 6.64 -15.02
N THR A 384 15.16 6.51 -14.53
CA THR A 384 14.64 5.28 -13.95
C THR A 384 13.19 5.07 -14.37
N ASP A 385 12.74 3.83 -14.31
CA ASP A 385 11.39 3.45 -14.71
C ASP A 385 10.48 3.30 -13.48
N LEU A 386 9.28 3.86 -13.60
CA LEU A 386 8.17 3.70 -12.67
C LEU A 386 7.09 2.84 -13.32
N GLU A 387 6.67 1.79 -12.65
CA GLU A 387 5.48 1.07 -13.04
C GLU A 387 4.25 1.79 -12.50
N LEU A 388 3.38 2.23 -13.40
CA LEU A 388 2.10 2.84 -13.12
C LEU A 388 0.99 1.93 -13.60
N ASN A 389 -0.07 1.80 -12.79
CA ASN A 389 -1.24 1.07 -13.21
C ASN A 389 -2.49 1.93 -13.02
N SER A 390 -3.45 1.78 -13.94
CA SER A 390 -4.83 2.20 -13.74
C SER A 390 -5.76 1.05 -14.08
N PHE A 391 -6.89 1.01 -13.41
CA PHE A 391 -7.96 0.09 -13.76
C PHE A 391 -9.30 0.69 -13.36
N ARG A 392 -10.37 0.09 -13.88
CA ARG A 392 -11.74 0.39 -13.42
C ARG A 392 -12.43 -0.88 -12.94
N ILE A 393 -13.32 -0.71 -11.99
CA ILE A 393 -14.38 -1.66 -11.68
C ILE A 393 -15.68 -0.85 -11.75
N GLY A 394 -16.53 -1.16 -12.71
CA GLY A 394 -17.75 -0.38 -12.92
C GLY A 394 -17.45 1.11 -13.14
N GLY A 395 -18.12 1.98 -12.41
CA GLY A 395 -17.98 3.45 -12.45
C GLY A 395 -16.85 3.99 -11.56
N ILE A 396 -16.05 3.15 -10.91
CA ILE A 396 -14.92 3.60 -10.06
C ILE A 396 -13.61 3.43 -10.83
N GLY A 397 -12.83 4.51 -10.90
CA GLY A 397 -11.45 4.49 -11.41
C GLY A 397 -10.45 4.20 -10.30
N PHE A 398 -9.36 3.51 -10.63
CA PHE A 398 -8.28 3.21 -9.71
C PHE A 398 -6.94 3.59 -10.33
N ILE A 399 -6.05 4.16 -9.53
CA ILE A 399 -4.64 4.32 -9.89
C ILE A 399 -3.77 3.67 -8.83
N THR A 400 -2.68 3.05 -9.26
CA THR A 400 -1.69 2.48 -8.35
C THR A 400 -0.27 2.81 -8.78
N GLY A 401 0.60 2.95 -7.80
CA GLY A 401 2.04 3.11 -8.01
C GLY A 401 2.81 2.73 -6.76
N THR A 402 4.08 2.40 -6.93
CA THR A 402 4.91 1.91 -5.81
C THR A 402 5.45 3.04 -4.92
N MET A 403 5.25 4.31 -5.28
CA MET A 403 5.82 5.47 -4.61
C MET A 403 4.92 6.05 -3.50
N GLU A 404 5.50 6.90 -2.66
CA GLU A 404 4.79 7.76 -1.71
C GLU A 404 4.37 9.06 -2.40
N MET A 405 3.12 9.07 -2.90
CA MET A 405 2.56 10.25 -3.56
C MET A 405 2.26 11.38 -2.58
N PHE A 406 2.50 12.61 -3.00
CA PHE A 406 1.99 13.79 -2.32
C PHE A 406 0.50 14.03 -2.62
N SER A 407 -0.17 14.72 -1.71
CA SER A 407 -1.58 15.10 -1.82
C SER A 407 -1.91 15.85 -3.12
N THR A 408 -1.00 16.68 -3.61
CA THR A 408 -1.15 17.44 -4.87
C THR A 408 -1.32 16.54 -6.09
N THR A 409 -0.54 15.47 -6.22
CA THR A 409 -0.64 14.49 -7.31
C THR A 409 -2.02 13.82 -7.30
N ALA A 410 -2.46 13.36 -6.12
CA ALA A 410 -3.75 12.72 -5.94
C ALA A 410 -4.93 13.66 -6.23
N LYS A 411 -4.88 14.90 -5.70
CA LYS A 411 -5.92 15.93 -5.93
C LYS A 411 -6.04 16.25 -7.42
N TYR A 412 -4.91 16.39 -8.13
CA TYR A 412 -4.92 16.63 -9.58
C TYR A 412 -5.54 15.45 -10.36
N ALA A 413 -5.08 14.22 -10.07
CA ALA A 413 -5.59 13.02 -10.74
C ALA A 413 -7.11 12.85 -10.50
N ARG A 414 -7.60 13.05 -9.27
CA ARG A 414 -9.02 12.98 -8.94
C ARG A 414 -9.84 14.07 -9.62
N SER A 415 -9.35 15.32 -9.62
CA SER A 415 -10.09 16.46 -10.21
C SER A 415 -10.18 16.41 -11.73
N ASN A 416 -9.27 15.71 -12.41
CA ASN A 416 -9.23 15.56 -13.85
C ASN A 416 -9.59 14.14 -14.31
N SER A 417 -10.00 13.27 -13.38
CA SER A 417 -10.44 11.91 -13.69
C SER A 417 -11.72 11.91 -14.53
N PRO A 418 -11.86 11.00 -15.50
CA PRO A 418 -13.13 10.75 -16.20
C PRO A 418 -14.17 10.01 -15.33
N PHE A 419 -13.77 9.53 -14.14
CA PHE A 419 -14.63 8.88 -13.15
C PHE A 419 -14.98 9.86 -12.05
N GLU A 420 -16.21 9.84 -11.57
CA GLU A 420 -16.64 10.66 -10.42
C GLU A 420 -15.76 10.35 -9.19
N ASN A 421 -15.45 9.08 -8.99
CA ASN A 421 -14.63 8.62 -7.86
C ASN A 421 -13.39 7.86 -8.36
N THR A 422 -12.21 8.28 -7.86
CA THR A 422 -10.93 7.65 -8.16
C THR A 422 -10.24 7.22 -6.87
N PHE A 423 -10.09 5.91 -6.74
CA PHE A 423 -9.42 5.25 -5.63
C PHE A 423 -7.91 5.22 -5.86
N ILE A 424 -7.11 5.55 -4.84
CA ILE A 424 -5.65 5.65 -4.97
C ILE A 424 -4.99 4.61 -4.08
N ILE A 425 -4.17 3.75 -4.67
CA ILE A 425 -3.45 2.69 -3.96
C ILE A 425 -1.96 2.95 -4.10
N THR A 426 -1.25 3.14 -2.98
CA THR A 426 0.18 3.38 -2.98
C THR A 426 0.95 2.18 -2.44
N GLY A 427 2.12 1.91 -3.04
CA GLY A 427 3.09 0.94 -2.53
C GLY A 427 4.06 1.55 -1.53
N CYS A 428 4.02 2.87 -1.32
CA CYS A 428 4.74 3.62 -0.31
C CYS A 428 6.27 3.40 -0.30
N SER A 429 6.90 3.32 -1.48
CA SER A 429 8.33 3.06 -1.64
C SER A 429 9.07 4.27 -2.23
N GLY A 430 9.40 5.23 -1.37
CA GLY A 430 10.12 6.45 -1.75
C GLY A 430 9.21 7.57 -2.26
N TYR A 431 9.61 8.80 -1.91
CA TYR A 431 8.80 10.00 -2.15
C TYR A 431 8.77 10.45 -3.60
N ILE A 432 7.61 10.92 -4.05
CA ILE A 432 7.44 11.77 -5.24
C ILE A 432 6.84 13.12 -4.81
N PRO A 433 7.71 14.08 -4.41
CA PRO A 433 7.27 15.39 -3.95
C PRO A 433 6.84 16.29 -5.11
N CYS A 434 5.87 17.19 -4.86
CA CYS A 434 5.54 18.27 -5.80
C CYS A 434 6.70 19.25 -5.98
N ALA A 435 6.72 19.95 -7.10
CA ALA A 435 7.80 20.89 -7.45
C ALA A 435 8.06 21.97 -6.38
N GLU A 436 6.99 22.47 -5.72
CA GLU A 436 7.08 23.43 -4.62
C GLU A 436 7.92 22.91 -3.45
N ALA A 437 7.80 21.60 -3.11
CA ALA A 437 8.55 20.99 -2.01
C ALA A 437 10.08 20.99 -2.25
N TYR A 438 10.52 20.97 -3.51
CA TYR A 438 11.90 21.15 -3.89
C TYR A 438 12.37 22.60 -3.69
N ASP A 439 11.50 23.58 -3.91
CA ASP A 439 11.87 25.01 -3.79
C ASP A 439 12.25 25.39 -2.36
N TYR A 440 11.54 24.83 -1.37
CA TYR A 440 11.88 25.04 0.04
C TYR A 440 12.69 23.88 0.66
N ARG A 441 13.17 22.94 -0.16
CA ARG A 441 14.06 21.86 0.25
C ARG A 441 13.49 21.03 1.40
N SER A 442 12.27 20.50 1.20
CA SER A 442 11.67 19.60 2.17
C SER A 442 12.53 18.34 2.35
N TYR A 443 12.35 17.65 3.48
CA TYR A 443 12.99 16.35 3.74
C TYR A 443 12.71 15.36 2.61
N GLU A 444 11.48 15.32 2.13
CA GLU A 444 11.04 14.41 1.08
C GLU A 444 11.71 14.74 -0.26
N ALA A 445 11.84 16.03 -0.60
CA ALA A 445 12.52 16.46 -1.83
C ALA A 445 14.02 16.18 -1.77
N ASP A 446 14.67 16.47 -0.63
CA ASP A 446 16.09 16.22 -0.45
C ASP A 446 16.42 14.72 -0.43
N THR A 447 15.46 13.85 -0.11
CA THR A 447 15.63 12.38 -0.06
C THR A 447 15.04 11.63 -1.25
N ALA A 448 14.19 12.26 -2.07
CA ALA A 448 13.66 11.68 -3.30
C ALA A 448 14.79 11.36 -4.29
N ILE A 449 14.58 10.33 -5.11
CA ILE A 449 15.51 10.01 -6.20
C ILE A 449 15.15 10.73 -7.51
N TYR A 450 13.95 11.25 -7.62
CA TYR A 450 13.38 11.81 -8.84
C TYR A 450 13.67 13.31 -8.97
N ALA A 451 13.82 13.77 -10.21
CA ALA A 451 14.01 15.19 -10.50
C ALA A 451 12.72 16.00 -10.21
N LYS A 452 12.91 17.28 -9.87
CA LYS A 452 11.81 18.25 -9.69
C LYS A 452 10.88 18.26 -10.91
N GLY A 453 9.57 18.28 -10.69
CA GLY A 453 8.54 18.25 -11.72
C GLY A 453 8.07 16.85 -12.13
N THR A 454 8.65 15.79 -11.55
CA THR A 454 8.21 14.41 -11.81
C THR A 454 6.80 14.16 -11.30
N ALA A 455 6.42 14.70 -10.15
CA ALA A 455 5.08 14.53 -9.56
C ALA A 455 3.97 15.09 -10.45
N GLU A 456 4.21 16.23 -11.09
CA GLU A 456 3.28 16.90 -11.98
C GLU A 456 3.09 16.07 -13.27
N LYS A 457 4.19 15.62 -13.91
CA LYS A 457 4.15 14.73 -15.08
C LYS A 457 3.43 13.41 -14.75
N LEU A 458 3.68 12.88 -13.56
CA LEU A 458 3.02 11.66 -13.08
C LEU A 458 1.50 11.85 -12.93
N ALA A 459 1.07 13.00 -12.40
CA ALA A 459 -0.35 13.31 -12.23
C ALA A 459 -1.08 13.39 -13.59
N GLU A 460 -0.44 14.02 -14.59
CA GLU A 460 -0.95 14.07 -15.97
C GLU A 460 -1.01 12.66 -16.59
N GLN A 461 0.03 11.84 -16.41
CA GLN A 461 0.07 10.47 -16.92
C GLN A 461 -1.05 9.61 -16.31
N TYR A 462 -1.35 9.75 -15.03
CA TYR A 462 -2.47 9.04 -14.42
C TYR A 462 -3.84 9.44 -14.99
N VAL A 463 -4.04 10.72 -15.33
CA VAL A 463 -5.27 11.18 -16.01
C VAL A 463 -5.40 10.54 -17.41
N GLU A 464 -4.32 10.48 -18.18
CA GLU A 464 -4.30 9.78 -19.47
C GLU A 464 -4.64 8.29 -19.31
N MET A 465 -4.04 7.64 -18.31
CA MET A 465 -4.28 6.22 -18.04
C MET A 465 -5.71 5.94 -17.58
N LEU A 466 -6.31 6.83 -16.77
CA LEU A 466 -7.72 6.71 -16.38
C LEU A 466 -8.65 6.88 -17.58
N ASN A 467 -8.35 7.77 -18.52
CA ASN A 467 -9.10 7.92 -19.78
C ASN A 467 -9.00 6.65 -20.67
N ALA A 468 -7.86 5.97 -20.66
CA ALA A 468 -7.68 4.73 -21.44
C ALA A 468 -8.52 3.56 -20.91
N VAL A 469 -8.92 3.56 -19.64
CA VAL A 469 -9.76 2.52 -19.02
C VAL A 469 -11.24 2.91 -18.88
N LYS A 470 -11.63 4.10 -19.28
CA LYS A 470 -13.01 4.62 -19.24
C LYS A 470 -14.02 3.81 -20.07
#